data_e357adda09cd29c86ec6e37838fc04f2
#
_entry.id   e357adda09cd29c86ec6e37838fc04f2
#
_cell.length_a   1.000
_cell.length_b   1.000
_cell.length_c   1.000
_cell.angle_alpha   90.00
_cell.angle_beta   90.00
_cell.angle_gamma   90.00
#
_symmetry.space_group_name_H-M   'P 1'
#
loop_
_entity.id
_entity.type
_entity.pdbx_description
1 polymer ?
#
loop_
_entity_poly.entity_id
_entity_poly.type
_entity_poly.pdbx_seq_one_letter_code
_entity_poly.pdbx_strand_id
1 'polypeptide(L)'
;MKNYLAYLEKLQQEMIIESEVDYDKVSEWVDKRDMWSSRGDYAKITMLACFLTSLMYVKLETIGIFVMFVVLGFIAMIVNAYMMDRSDEYGKLSNTESDRVYDANYNHINELIINDGVEQLRQLIAWDKMCVLSKTDESKYHELLRIVRTICFNYHDI
;
A
#
# COMPACT_ATOMS: atom_id res chain seq x y z
N MET A 1 5.99 8.78 -31.03
CA MET A 1 4.96 8.06 -30.24
C MET A 1 4.95 6.55 -30.49
N LYS A 2 4.86 6.04 -31.74
CA LYS A 2 4.82 4.57 -31.96
C LYS A 2 6.05 3.80 -31.43
N ASN A 3 7.23 4.39 -31.46
CA ASN A 3 8.47 3.73 -31.00
C ASN A 3 8.53 3.55 -29.47
N TYR A 4 7.85 4.40 -28.70
CA TYR A 4 7.82 4.30 -27.24
C TYR A 4 6.95 3.18 -26.73
N LEU A 5 5.74 3.06 -27.29
CA LEU A 5 4.86 1.96 -26.93
C LEU A 5 5.53 0.63 -27.23
N ALA A 6 6.19 0.49 -28.39
CA ALA A 6 6.95 -0.72 -28.72
C ALA A 6 8.11 -0.97 -27.76
N TYR A 7 8.80 0.08 -27.29
CA TYR A 7 9.86 -0.06 -26.31
C TYR A 7 9.34 -0.45 -24.94
N LEU A 8 8.23 0.15 -24.49
CA LEU A 8 7.57 -0.26 -23.25
C LEU A 8 7.02 -1.68 -23.31
N GLU A 9 6.45 -2.09 -24.44
CA GLU A 9 6.02 -3.47 -24.66
C GLU A 9 7.22 -4.44 -24.57
N LYS A 10 8.38 -4.06 -25.13
CA LYS A 10 9.62 -4.82 -24.96
C LYS A 10 10.01 -4.92 -23.48
N LEU A 11 10.08 -3.81 -22.75
CA LEU A 11 10.41 -3.80 -21.33
C LEU A 11 9.40 -4.61 -20.50
N GLN A 12 8.12 -4.56 -20.84
CA GLN A 12 7.07 -5.33 -20.16
C GLN A 12 7.25 -6.84 -20.37
N GLN A 13 7.71 -7.26 -21.55
CA GLN A 13 8.02 -8.67 -21.83
C GLN A 13 9.25 -9.17 -21.08
N GLU A 14 10.22 -8.28 -20.82
CA GLU A 14 11.45 -8.58 -20.10
C GLU A 14 11.28 -8.51 -18.56
N MET A 15 10.14 -8.04 -18.06
CA MET A 15 9.87 -8.11 -16.62
C MET A 15 9.94 -9.55 -16.15
N ILE A 16 10.71 -9.78 -15.07
CA ILE A 16 10.92 -11.11 -14.49
C ILE A 16 9.59 -11.62 -13.95
N ILE A 17 9.00 -12.57 -14.68
CA ILE A 17 7.75 -13.23 -14.29
C ILE A 17 8.00 -14.24 -13.14
N GLU A 18 9.25 -14.67 -12.92
CA GLU A 18 9.63 -15.62 -11.85
C GLU A 18 9.37 -15.11 -10.43
N SER A 19 9.16 -13.84 -10.28
CA SER A 19 8.51 -13.33 -9.11
C SER A 19 7.00 -13.38 -9.31
N GLU A 20 6.41 -14.53 -9.49
CA GLU A 20 4.98 -14.66 -9.25
C GLU A 20 4.73 -14.19 -7.83
N VAL A 21 4.45 -12.87 -7.73
CA VAL A 21 3.70 -12.40 -6.58
C VAL A 21 2.48 -13.28 -6.61
N ASP A 22 2.32 -14.05 -5.59
CA ASP A 22 1.06 -14.72 -5.33
C ASP A 22 0.07 -13.59 -5.03
N TYR A 23 -0.42 -12.96 -6.12
CA TYR A 23 -1.36 -11.84 -6.03
C TYR A 23 -2.60 -12.24 -5.25
N ASP A 24 -2.94 -13.53 -5.24
CA ASP A 24 -4.03 -14.07 -4.45
C ASP A 24 -3.69 -13.95 -2.96
N LYS A 25 -2.46 -14.27 -2.54
CA LYS A 25 -2.03 -14.07 -1.15
C LYS A 25 -1.91 -12.61 -0.78
N VAL A 26 -1.34 -11.77 -1.64
CA VAL A 26 -1.24 -10.33 -1.38
C VAL A 26 -2.63 -9.73 -1.25
N SER A 27 -3.57 -10.09 -2.13
CA SER A 27 -4.96 -9.67 -2.03
C SER A 27 -5.61 -10.15 -0.73
N GLU A 28 -5.39 -11.41 -0.34
CA GLU A 28 -5.88 -11.96 0.94
C GLU A 28 -5.32 -11.20 2.15
N TRP A 29 -4.04 -10.83 2.12
CA TRP A 29 -3.42 -10.03 3.19
C TRP A 29 -3.97 -8.61 3.24
N VAL A 30 -4.20 -7.97 2.09
CA VAL A 30 -4.84 -6.65 2.01
C VAL A 30 -6.26 -6.71 2.56
N ASP A 31 -7.05 -7.70 2.16
CA ASP A 31 -8.41 -7.89 2.67
C ASP A 31 -8.43 -8.13 4.18
N LYS A 32 -7.50 -8.95 4.69
CA LYS A 32 -7.35 -9.17 6.14
C LYS A 32 -6.94 -7.90 6.87
N ARG A 33 -5.98 -7.14 6.32
CA ARG A 33 -5.59 -5.83 6.88
C ARG A 33 -6.78 -4.90 7.00
N ASP A 34 -7.55 -4.76 5.92
CA ASP A 34 -8.69 -3.84 5.87
C ASP A 34 -9.83 -4.30 6.79
N MET A 35 -10.04 -5.62 6.90
CA MET A 35 -10.99 -6.19 7.86
C MET A 35 -10.58 -5.89 9.31
N TRP A 36 -9.30 -6.06 9.68
CA TRP A 36 -8.83 -5.79 11.03
C TRP A 36 -8.83 -4.30 11.34
N SER A 37 -8.44 -3.44 10.38
CA SER A 37 -8.51 -1.98 10.52
C SER A 37 -9.94 -1.53 10.76
N SER A 38 -10.91 -2.00 9.97
CA SER A 38 -12.33 -1.67 10.14
C SER A 38 -12.86 -2.09 11.53
N ARG A 39 -12.50 -3.30 11.99
CA ARG A 39 -12.86 -3.77 13.34
C ARG A 39 -12.24 -2.91 14.44
N GLY A 40 -10.99 -2.47 14.25
CA GLY A 40 -10.31 -1.53 15.13
C GLY A 40 -11.06 -0.20 15.24
N ASP A 41 -11.55 0.33 14.11
CA ASP A 41 -12.33 1.57 14.13
C ASP A 41 -13.67 1.44 14.88
N TYR A 42 -14.36 0.31 14.76
CA TYR A 42 -15.53 0.03 15.59
C TYR A 42 -15.18 -0.04 17.09
N ALA A 43 -14.05 -0.65 17.45
CA ALA A 43 -13.58 -0.69 18.84
C ALA A 43 -13.26 0.72 19.37
N LYS A 44 -12.66 1.60 18.55
CA LYS A 44 -12.44 3.02 18.91
C LYS A 44 -13.74 3.77 19.18
N ILE A 45 -14.73 3.60 18.30
CA ILE A 45 -16.04 4.23 18.47
C ILE A 45 -16.70 3.73 19.76
N THR A 46 -16.66 2.42 20.02
CA THR A 46 -17.19 1.82 21.24
C THR A 46 -16.49 2.36 22.48
N MET A 47 -15.16 2.46 22.46
CA MET A 47 -14.36 3.04 23.55
C MET A 47 -14.79 4.49 23.83
N LEU A 48 -14.89 5.31 22.79
CA LEU A 48 -15.29 6.70 22.93
C LEU A 48 -16.71 6.82 23.50
N ALA A 49 -17.65 6.01 23.00
CA ALA A 49 -19.02 5.98 23.51
C ALA A 49 -19.06 5.59 25.00
N CYS A 50 -18.30 4.58 25.41
CA CYS A 50 -18.22 4.16 26.82
C CYS A 50 -17.69 5.28 27.72
N PHE A 51 -16.62 5.97 27.31
CA PHE A 51 -16.08 7.09 28.10
C PHE A 51 -17.03 8.28 28.16
N LEU A 52 -17.67 8.65 27.06
CA LEU A 52 -18.66 9.72 27.04
C LEU A 52 -19.86 9.39 27.92
N THR A 53 -20.34 8.15 27.84
CA THR A 53 -21.46 7.69 28.70
C THR A 53 -21.06 7.70 30.16
N SER A 54 -19.84 7.27 30.50
CA SER A 54 -19.36 7.29 31.91
C SER A 54 -19.40 8.71 32.50
N LEU A 55 -19.02 9.73 31.72
CA LEU A 55 -19.06 11.14 32.14
C LEU A 55 -20.48 11.62 32.49
N MET A 56 -21.51 11.10 31.80
CA MET A 56 -22.90 11.44 32.10
C MET A 56 -23.37 10.88 33.47
N TYR A 57 -22.84 9.73 33.89
CA TYR A 57 -23.23 9.07 35.13
C TYR A 57 -22.46 9.55 36.38
N VAL A 58 -21.37 10.32 36.22
CA VAL A 58 -20.63 10.92 37.34
C VAL A 58 -21.55 11.79 38.25
N LYS A 59 -22.57 12.43 37.67
CA LYS A 59 -23.49 13.34 38.39
C LYS A 59 -24.68 12.64 39.07
N LEU A 60 -24.88 11.35 38.84
CA LEU A 60 -26.13 10.63 39.20
C LEU A 60 -26.01 9.67 40.41
N GLU A 61 -25.02 9.83 41.27
CA GLU A 61 -24.78 8.97 42.45
C GLU A 61 -24.65 7.45 42.14
N THR A 62 -24.47 7.08 40.89
CA THR A 62 -24.41 5.69 40.40
C THR A 62 -22.99 5.26 40.12
N ILE A 63 -22.12 5.27 41.15
CA ILE A 63 -20.69 4.90 41.05
C ILE A 63 -20.49 3.56 40.35
N GLY A 64 -21.36 2.57 40.62
CA GLY A 64 -21.23 1.24 39.97
C GLY A 64 -21.38 1.27 38.44
N ILE A 65 -22.30 2.06 37.92
CA ILE A 65 -22.52 2.21 36.47
C ILE A 65 -21.34 2.95 35.84
N PHE A 66 -20.86 4.01 36.49
CA PHE A 66 -19.67 4.74 36.05
C PHE A 66 -18.46 3.80 35.91
N VAL A 67 -18.14 3.03 36.97
CA VAL A 67 -17.03 2.08 36.97
C VAL A 67 -17.20 1.04 35.86
N MET A 68 -18.40 0.52 35.65
CA MET A 68 -18.69 -0.44 34.58
C MET A 68 -18.35 0.14 33.21
N PHE A 69 -18.77 1.35 32.86
CA PHE A 69 -18.47 1.96 31.56
C PHE A 69 -16.98 2.30 31.39
N VAL A 70 -16.29 2.68 32.47
CA VAL A 70 -14.84 2.88 32.46
C VAL A 70 -14.11 1.58 32.15
N VAL A 71 -14.48 0.49 32.80
CA VAL A 71 -13.89 -0.84 32.57
C VAL A 71 -14.15 -1.31 31.13
N LEU A 72 -15.36 -1.17 30.62
CA LEU A 72 -15.70 -1.50 29.23
C LEU A 72 -14.91 -0.66 28.24
N GLY A 73 -14.69 0.63 28.52
CA GLY A 73 -13.85 1.50 27.70
C GLY A 73 -12.39 1.03 27.64
N PHE A 74 -11.82 0.59 28.77
CA PHE A 74 -10.48 0.01 28.80
C PHE A 74 -10.39 -1.31 28.04
N ILE A 75 -11.38 -2.19 28.18
CA ILE A 75 -11.44 -3.44 27.40
C ILE A 75 -11.49 -3.12 25.90
N ALA A 76 -12.33 -2.18 25.47
CA ALA A 76 -12.42 -1.77 24.08
C ALA A 76 -11.10 -1.17 23.57
N MET A 77 -10.36 -0.44 24.41
CA MET A 77 -9.03 0.09 24.08
C MET A 77 -8.01 -1.04 23.84
N ILE A 78 -7.97 -2.06 24.70
CA ILE A 78 -7.08 -3.23 24.53
C ILE A 78 -7.43 -3.99 23.25
N VAL A 79 -8.72 -4.21 23.00
CA VAL A 79 -9.20 -4.88 21.79
C VAL A 79 -8.83 -4.08 20.54
N ASN A 80 -8.97 -2.76 20.58
CA ASN A 80 -8.54 -1.90 19.48
C ASN A 80 -7.04 -2.01 19.21
N ALA A 81 -6.21 -1.95 20.27
CA ALA A 81 -4.75 -2.08 20.12
C ALA A 81 -4.36 -3.41 19.47
N TYR A 82 -4.97 -4.52 19.90
CA TYR A 82 -4.76 -5.84 19.30
C TYR A 82 -5.18 -5.89 17.83
N MET A 83 -6.32 -5.31 17.48
CA MET A 83 -6.80 -5.29 16.08
C MET A 83 -5.91 -4.47 15.17
N MET A 84 -5.41 -3.33 15.66
CA MET A 84 -4.47 -2.49 14.90
C MET A 84 -3.13 -3.20 14.70
N ASP A 85 -2.59 -3.87 15.73
CA ASP A 85 -1.34 -4.64 15.62
C ASP A 85 -1.47 -5.75 14.55
N ARG A 86 -2.60 -6.45 14.50
CA ARG A 86 -2.90 -7.43 13.46
C ARG A 86 -3.02 -6.81 12.06
N SER A 87 -3.65 -5.65 11.95
CA SER A 87 -3.72 -4.91 10.69
C SER A 87 -2.33 -4.55 10.18
N ASP A 88 -1.46 -4.04 11.06
CA ASP A 88 -0.07 -3.67 10.73
C ASP A 88 0.76 -4.88 10.32
N GLU A 89 0.58 -6.05 10.96
CA GLU A 89 1.25 -7.30 10.60
C GLU A 89 0.93 -7.69 9.15
N TYR A 90 -0.35 -7.72 8.77
CA TYR A 90 -0.76 -8.03 7.39
C TYR A 90 -0.32 -6.96 6.39
N GLY A 91 -0.31 -5.69 6.79
CA GLY A 91 0.23 -4.60 5.99
C GLY A 91 1.73 -4.78 5.68
N LYS A 92 2.52 -5.16 6.68
CA LYS A 92 3.95 -5.46 6.50
C LYS A 92 4.18 -6.64 5.58
N LEU A 93 3.43 -7.74 5.73
CA LEU A 93 3.53 -8.92 4.86
C LEU A 93 3.25 -8.57 3.40
N SER A 94 2.16 -7.83 3.15
CA SER A 94 1.79 -7.38 1.80
C SER A 94 2.86 -6.47 1.19
N ASN A 95 3.38 -5.49 1.95
CA ASN A 95 4.39 -4.57 1.48
C ASN A 95 5.72 -5.28 1.20
N THR A 96 6.17 -6.17 2.10
CA THR A 96 7.44 -6.89 1.93
C THR A 96 7.44 -7.72 0.65
N GLU A 97 6.34 -8.40 0.34
CA GLU A 97 6.24 -9.19 -0.89
C GLU A 97 6.17 -8.31 -2.14
N SER A 98 5.41 -7.22 -2.08
CA SER A 98 5.35 -6.23 -3.17
C SER A 98 6.71 -5.58 -3.42
N ASP A 99 7.44 -5.20 -2.36
CA ASP A 99 8.74 -4.55 -2.49
C ASP A 99 9.80 -5.52 -3.05
N ARG A 100 9.80 -6.79 -2.64
CA ARG A 100 10.71 -7.81 -3.17
C ARG A 100 10.60 -7.95 -4.69
N VAL A 101 9.37 -7.98 -5.18
CA VAL A 101 9.11 -8.10 -6.63
C VAL A 101 9.46 -6.83 -7.36
N TYR A 102 9.10 -5.69 -6.77
CA TYR A 102 9.47 -4.40 -7.31
C TYR A 102 10.97 -4.25 -7.47
N ASP A 103 11.74 -4.58 -6.42
CA ASP A 103 13.20 -4.47 -6.46
C ASP A 103 13.85 -5.39 -7.50
N ALA A 104 13.34 -6.63 -7.64
CA ALA A 104 13.82 -7.55 -8.67
C ALA A 104 13.58 -7.01 -10.09
N ASN A 105 12.36 -6.57 -10.36
CA ASN A 105 12.01 -6.00 -11.66
C ASN A 105 12.73 -4.65 -11.90
N TYR A 106 12.85 -3.80 -10.88
CA TYR A 106 13.53 -2.52 -10.97
C TYR A 106 14.99 -2.69 -11.42
N ASN A 107 15.74 -3.56 -10.77
CA ASN A 107 17.15 -3.79 -11.09
C ASN A 107 17.30 -4.30 -12.53
N HIS A 108 16.49 -5.27 -12.94
CA HIS A 108 16.54 -5.85 -14.27
C HIS A 108 16.17 -4.82 -15.36
N ILE A 109 15.09 -4.09 -15.18
CA ILE A 109 14.64 -3.06 -16.13
C ILE A 109 15.63 -1.89 -16.19
N ASN A 110 16.21 -1.51 -15.04
CA ASN A 110 17.23 -0.46 -15.01
C ASN A 110 18.49 -0.85 -15.81
N GLU A 111 18.96 -2.09 -15.66
CA GLU A 111 20.08 -2.59 -16.46
C GLU A 111 19.78 -2.60 -17.96
N LEU A 112 18.57 -3.01 -18.36
CA LEU A 112 18.15 -2.99 -19.76
C LEU A 112 18.13 -1.57 -20.32
N ILE A 113 17.60 -0.60 -19.58
CA ILE A 113 17.54 0.80 -19.98
C ILE A 113 18.95 1.38 -20.14
N ILE A 114 19.86 1.10 -19.20
CA ILE A 114 21.25 1.56 -19.27
C ILE A 114 21.95 0.95 -20.48
N ASN A 115 21.75 -0.34 -20.75
CA ASN A 115 22.35 -1.05 -21.89
C ASN A 115 21.80 -0.56 -23.23
N ASP A 116 20.52 -0.17 -23.32
CA ASP A 116 19.90 0.36 -24.53
C ASP A 116 20.35 1.82 -24.84
N GLY A 117 20.92 2.52 -23.87
CA GLY A 117 21.62 3.79 -24.06
C GLY A 117 20.85 5.05 -23.67
N VAL A 118 21.57 6.18 -23.63
CA VAL A 118 21.08 7.48 -23.13
C VAL A 118 19.90 8.03 -23.93
N GLU A 119 19.84 7.76 -25.24
CA GLU A 119 18.75 8.25 -26.07
C GLU A 119 17.41 7.61 -25.68
N GLN A 120 17.42 6.32 -25.37
CA GLN A 120 16.22 5.60 -24.88
C GLN A 120 15.76 6.16 -23.53
N LEU A 121 16.70 6.47 -22.65
CA LEU A 121 16.41 7.09 -21.34
C LEU A 121 15.78 8.48 -21.49
N ARG A 122 16.33 9.33 -22.37
CA ARG A 122 15.75 10.66 -22.68
C ARG A 122 14.32 10.55 -23.20
N GLN A 123 14.08 9.57 -24.01
CA GLN A 123 12.76 9.30 -24.52
C GLN A 123 11.80 8.90 -23.39
N LEU A 124 12.21 8.01 -22.50
CA LEU A 124 11.40 7.62 -21.35
C LEU A 124 11.08 8.80 -20.42
N ILE A 125 12.04 9.69 -20.18
CA ILE A 125 11.84 10.90 -19.38
C ILE A 125 10.80 11.82 -20.03
N ALA A 126 10.89 12.02 -21.36
CA ALA A 126 9.91 12.80 -22.09
C ALA A 126 8.51 12.18 -22.04
N TRP A 127 8.45 10.86 -22.08
CA TRP A 127 7.21 10.10 -21.99
C TRP A 127 6.59 10.12 -20.59
N ASP A 128 7.40 10.02 -19.52
CA ASP A 128 6.91 10.11 -18.14
C ASP A 128 6.20 11.43 -17.86
N LYS A 129 6.73 12.53 -18.41
CA LYS A 129 6.05 13.83 -18.33
C LYS A 129 4.70 13.86 -19.04
N MET A 130 4.50 13.02 -20.04
CA MET A 130 3.23 12.90 -20.76
C MET A 130 2.25 11.91 -20.12
N CYS A 131 2.75 10.88 -19.45
CA CYS A 131 1.95 9.79 -18.87
C CYS A 131 1.15 10.15 -17.62
N VAL A 132 1.44 11.27 -16.99
CA VAL A 132 0.60 11.84 -15.92
C VAL A 132 -0.86 12.00 -16.38
N LEU A 133 -1.12 11.92 -17.69
CA LEU A 133 -2.41 12.14 -18.33
C LEU A 133 -3.15 10.87 -18.80
N SER A 134 -2.53 9.67 -18.83
CA SER A 134 -3.18 8.47 -19.34
C SER A 134 -3.54 7.46 -18.23
N LYS A 135 -4.84 7.17 -18.09
CA LYS A 135 -5.36 6.10 -17.25
C LYS A 135 -5.36 4.80 -18.03
N THR A 136 -4.44 3.90 -17.74
CA THR A 136 -4.42 2.53 -18.28
C THR A 136 -4.62 1.53 -17.15
N ASP A 137 -5.51 0.54 -17.35
CA ASP A 137 -6.10 -0.31 -16.31
C ASP A 137 -5.38 -1.66 -16.06
N GLU A 138 -4.21 -1.94 -16.64
CA GLU A 138 -3.52 -3.22 -16.47
C GLU A 138 -2.46 -3.18 -15.36
N SER A 139 -2.57 -4.05 -14.35
CA SER A 139 -1.72 -4.07 -13.15
C SER A 139 -0.21 -4.18 -13.47
N LYS A 140 0.19 -5.04 -14.43
CA LYS A 140 1.60 -5.17 -14.89
C LYS A 140 2.12 -3.90 -15.54
N TYR A 141 1.27 -3.18 -16.26
CA TYR A 141 1.62 -1.92 -16.88
C TYR A 141 1.82 -0.82 -15.84
N HIS A 142 1.00 -0.80 -14.79
CA HIS A 142 1.18 0.12 -13.66
C HIS A 142 2.49 -0.11 -12.92
N GLU A 143 2.89 -1.35 -12.71
CA GLU A 143 4.16 -1.67 -12.07
C GLU A 143 5.35 -1.24 -12.95
N LEU A 144 5.33 -1.54 -14.24
CA LEU A 144 6.33 -1.04 -15.17
C LEU A 144 6.41 0.49 -15.17
N LEU A 145 5.28 1.18 -15.19
CA LEU A 145 5.24 2.64 -15.10
C LEU A 145 5.83 3.17 -13.80
N ARG A 146 5.57 2.52 -12.68
CA ARG A 146 6.16 2.87 -11.38
C ARG A 146 7.69 2.74 -11.44
N ILE A 147 8.21 1.65 -12.00
CA ILE A 147 9.64 1.41 -12.18
C ILE A 147 10.26 2.47 -13.08
N VAL A 148 9.69 2.70 -14.26
CA VAL A 148 10.18 3.69 -15.25
C VAL A 148 10.19 5.09 -14.64
N ARG A 149 9.16 5.49 -13.89
CA ARG A 149 9.12 6.78 -13.18
C ARG A 149 10.23 6.92 -12.16
N THR A 150 10.50 5.88 -11.38
CA THR A 150 11.58 5.90 -10.40
C THR A 150 12.93 6.02 -11.08
N ILE A 151 13.16 5.29 -12.18
CA ILE A 151 14.38 5.39 -12.98
C ILE A 151 14.51 6.81 -13.56
N CYS A 152 13.47 7.33 -14.19
CA CYS A 152 13.47 8.69 -14.74
C CYS A 152 13.73 9.76 -13.66
N PHE A 153 13.19 9.58 -12.47
CA PHE A 153 13.45 10.49 -11.34
C PHE A 153 14.91 10.46 -10.90
N ASN A 154 15.50 9.26 -10.79
CA ASN A 154 16.89 9.09 -10.36
C ASN A 154 17.91 9.60 -11.39
N TYR A 155 17.54 9.67 -12.66
CA TYR A 155 18.40 10.13 -13.77
C TYR A 155 17.94 11.46 -14.39
N HIS A 156 17.18 12.26 -13.64
CA HIS A 156 16.60 13.52 -14.16
C HIS A 156 17.68 14.58 -14.52
N ASP A 157 18.88 14.43 -14.01
CA ASP A 157 20.00 15.36 -14.20
C ASP A 157 20.95 14.93 -15.36
N ILE A 158 20.58 13.90 -16.16
CA ILE A 158 21.30 13.48 -17.36
C ILE A 158 20.60 14.05 -18.59
#